data_35fd71c2f389447f777e0b7783dce791
#
_entry.id   35fd71c2f389447f777e0b7783dce791
#
_cell.length_a   1.000
_cell.length_b   1.000
_cell.length_c   1.000
_cell.angle_alpha   90.00
_cell.angle_beta   90.00
_cell.angle_gamma   90.00
#
_symmetry.space_group_name_H-M   'P 1'
#
loop_
_entity.id
_entity.type
_entity.pdbx_description
1 polymer ?
#
loop_
_entity_poly.entity_id
_entity_poly.type
_entity_poly.pdbx_seq_one_letter_code
_entity_poly.pdbx_strand_id
1 'polypeptide(L)'
;MVEISTSILSVKKGEESQTFFALEKAHTDYFHIDVMDGKFVEKDTYKKMLEYASYIKRISNLPLDVHLMVEDVNSAVRCLHSIQKQRGLPAMKCLIWYVRN
;
A
#
# COMPACT_ATOMS: atom_id res chain seq x y z
N MET A 1 4.71 -3.76 23.14
CA MET A 1 3.76 -4.28 22.13
C MET A 1 4.44 -4.32 20.78
N VAL A 2 4.35 -5.43 20.08
CA VAL A 2 4.95 -5.59 18.74
C VAL A 2 3.84 -5.45 17.71
N GLU A 3 4.07 -4.59 16.71
CA GLU A 3 3.18 -4.46 15.56
C GLU A 3 3.79 -5.19 14.36
N ILE A 4 2.93 -5.81 13.57
CA ILE A 4 3.33 -6.57 12.39
C ILE A 4 2.83 -5.85 11.14
N SER A 5 3.77 -5.54 10.23
CA SER A 5 3.47 -4.95 8.94
C SER A 5 3.88 -5.93 7.86
N THR A 6 2.89 -6.50 7.16
CA THR A 6 3.14 -7.57 6.19
C THR A 6 3.22 -7.02 4.79
N SER A 7 4.35 -7.29 4.10
CA SER A 7 4.55 -6.88 2.72
C SER A 7 3.63 -7.64 1.77
N ILE A 8 3.02 -6.92 0.86
CA ILE A 8 2.15 -7.50 -0.18
C ILE A 8 2.83 -7.51 -1.55
N LEU A 9 4.13 -7.24 -1.59
CA LEU A 9 4.89 -7.11 -2.84
C LEU A 9 4.81 -8.36 -3.71
N SER A 10 4.80 -9.52 -3.10
CA SER A 10 4.82 -10.81 -3.81
C SER A 10 3.43 -11.43 -4.01
N VAL A 11 2.37 -10.71 -3.71
CA VAL A 11 1.00 -11.21 -3.92
C VAL A 11 0.78 -11.42 -5.42
N LYS A 12 0.30 -12.60 -5.79
CA LYS A 12 0.10 -12.98 -7.18
C LYS A 12 -1.21 -12.44 -7.72
N LYS A 13 -1.17 -12.06 -9.01
CA LYS A 13 -2.36 -11.61 -9.70
C LYS A 13 -3.43 -12.71 -9.71
N GLY A 14 -4.65 -12.35 -9.32
CA GLY A 14 -5.76 -13.29 -9.19
C GLY A 14 -5.90 -13.88 -7.80
N GLU A 15 -4.91 -13.69 -6.93
CA GLU A 15 -4.94 -14.20 -5.55
C GLU A 15 -5.06 -13.09 -4.50
N GLU A 16 -5.30 -11.86 -4.92
CA GLU A 16 -5.29 -10.68 -4.05
C GLU A 16 -6.30 -10.81 -2.91
N SER A 17 -7.55 -11.10 -3.23
CA SER A 17 -8.62 -11.20 -2.26
C SER A 17 -8.35 -12.25 -1.18
N GLN A 18 -7.94 -13.44 -1.61
CA GLN A 18 -7.63 -14.54 -0.71
C GLN A 18 -6.45 -14.21 0.20
N THR A 19 -5.41 -13.62 -0.39
CA THR A 19 -4.19 -13.29 0.35
C THR A 19 -4.44 -12.20 1.38
N PHE A 20 -5.12 -11.12 1.00
CA PHE A 20 -5.40 -10.03 1.92
C PHE A 20 -6.32 -10.46 3.06
N PHE A 21 -7.33 -11.28 2.76
CA PHE A 21 -8.21 -11.83 3.77
C PHE A 21 -7.45 -12.74 4.75
N ALA A 22 -6.57 -13.59 4.23
CA ALA A 22 -5.77 -14.49 5.06
C ALA A 22 -4.83 -13.72 5.99
N LEU A 23 -4.21 -12.64 5.49
CA LEU A 23 -3.32 -11.80 6.28
C LEU A 23 -4.06 -11.07 7.40
N GLU A 24 -5.25 -10.54 7.11
CA GLU A 24 -6.08 -9.89 8.12
C GLU A 24 -6.49 -10.88 9.19
N LYS A 25 -6.88 -12.08 8.79
CA LYS A 25 -7.26 -13.17 9.70
C LYS A 25 -6.09 -13.63 10.57
N ALA A 26 -4.87 -13.56 10.05
CA ALA A 26 -3.64 -13.87 10.76
C ALA A 26 -3.18 -12.73 11.69
N HIS A 27 -3.98 -11.66 11.82
CA HIS A 27 -3.75 -10.53 12.74
C HIS A 27 -2.54 -9.68 12.39
N THR A 28 -2.26 -9.47 11.09
CA THR A 28 -1.34 -8.40 10.72
C THR A 28 -1.91 -7.05 11.15
N ASP A 29 -1.06 -6.12 11.54
CA ASP A 29 -1.49 -4.78 11.97
C ASP A 29 -1.57 -3.80 10.81
N TYR A 30 -0.70 -3.99 9.82
CA TYR A 30 -0.59 -3.14 8.63
C TYR A 30 -0.41 -3.99 7.39
N PHE A 31 -0.86 -3.46 6.25
CA PHE A 31 -0.38 -3.92 4.95
C PHE A 31 0.77 -3.02 4.52
N HIS A 32 1.92 -3.60 4.25
CA HIS A 32 3.11 -2.86 3.82
C HIS A 32 3.17 -2.80 2.30
N ILE A 33 3.24 -1.59 1.77
CA ILE A 33 3.19 -1.33 0.33
C ILE A 33 4.48 -0.64 -0.11
N ASP A 34 5.27 -1.32 -0.94
CA ASP A 34 6.49 -0.78 -1.52
C ASP A 34 6.20 -0.21 -2.91
N VAL A 35 6.24 1.12 -3.04
CA VAL A 35 5.97 1.81 -4.30
C VAL A 35 7.30 2.21 -4.94
N MET A 36 7.62 1.57 -6.05
CA MET A 36 8.87 1.77 -6.80
C MET A 36 8.54 2.28 -8.20
N ASP A 37 9.26 3.29 -8.68
CA ASP A 37 8.92 3.96 -9.93
C ASP A 37 9.79 3.55 -11.13
N GLY A 38 10.77 2.69 -10.92
CA GLY A 38 11.69 2.29 -11.98
C GLY A 38 12.74 3.35 -12.32
N LYS A 39 12.76 4.46 -11.59
CA LYS A 39 13.72 5.57 -11.78
C LYS A 39 14.62 5.74 -10.57
N PHE A 40 14.03 5.93 -9.38
CA PHE A 40 14.75 5.98 -8.12
C PHE A 40 15.41 4.63 -7.84
N VAL A 41 14.70 3.54 -8.13
CA VAL A 41 15.17 2.15 -8.09
C VAL A 41 14.80 1.47 -9.41
N GLU A 42 15.48 0.39 -9.77
CA GLU A 42 15.27 -0.28 -11.07
C GLU A 42 13.90 -0.93 -11.22
N LYS A 43 13.38 -1.50 -10.13
CA LYS A 43 12.10 -2.19 -10.14
C LYS A 43 10.94 -1.19 -10.18
N ASP A 44 9.93 -1.50 -10.96
CA ASP A 44 8.72 -0.67 -11.07
C ASP A 44 7.52 -1.44 -10.53
N THR A 45 6.98 -0.98 -9.40
CA THR A 45 5.76 -1.53 -8.79
C THR A 45 4.70 -0.45 -8.61
N TYR A 46 4.90 0.73 -9.19
CA TYR A 46 4.11 1.93 -8.91
C TYR A 46 2.62 1.70 -9.13
N LYS A 47 2.25 1.33 -10.34
CA LYS A 47 0.86 1.12 -10.70
C LYS A 47 0.24 -0.02 -9.92
N LYS A 48 0.93 -1.15 -9.83
CA LYS A 48 0.45 -2.35 -9.14
C LYS A 48 0.18 -2.08 -7.67
N MET A 49 1.11 -1.42 -6.99
CA MET A 49 0.97 -1.16 -5.56
C MET A 49 -0.12 -0.13 -5.25
N LEU A 50 -0.30 0.87 -6.10
CA LEU A 50 -1.41 1.81 -5.92
C LEU A 50 -2.76 1.16 -6.18
N GLU A 51 -2.84 0.24 -7.14
CA GLU A 51 -4.05 -0.55 -7.37
C GLU A 51 -4.37 -1.45 -6.16
N TYR A 52 -3.35 -2.07 -5.58
CA TYR A 52 -3.52 -2.88 -4.38
C TYR A 52 -3.96 -2.04 -3.18
N ALA A 53 -3.40 -0.84 -3.01
CA ALA A 53 -3.82 0.08 -1.95
C ALA A 53 -5.30 0.44 -2.09
N SER A 54 -5.74 0.76 -3.29
CA SER A 54 -7.14 1.05 -3.58
C SER A 54 -8.05 -0.14 -3.29
N TYR A 55 -7.61 -1.33 -3.68
CA TYR A 55 -8.35 -2.57 -3.45
C TYR A 55 -8.47 -2.88 -1.96
N ILE A 56 -7.37 -2.79 -1.22
CA ILE A 56 -7.33 -3.04 0.22
C ILE A 56 -8.28 -2.10 0.95
N LYS A 57 -8.33 -0.84 0.55
CA LYS A 57 -9.24 0.13 1.17
C LYS A 57 -10.71 -0.32 1.09
N ARG A 58 -11.08 -0.98 0.01
CA ARG A 58 -12.46 -1.44 -0.19
C ARG A 58 -12.82 -2.66 0.65
N ILE A 59 -11.85 -3.49 1.00
CA ILE A 59 -12.11 -4.78 1.64
C ILE A 59 -11.62 -4.88 3.08
N SER A 60 -10.85 -3.91 3.55
CA SER A 60 -10.23 -3.96 4.88
C SER A 60 -10.24 -2.59 5.54
N ASN A 61 -10.25 -2.59 6.88
CA ASN A 61 -10.10 -1.39 7.69
C ASN A 61 -8.67 -1.24 8.25
N LEU A 62 -7.77 -2.16 7.89
CA LEU A 62 -6.40 -2.09 8.38
C LEU A 62 -5.65 -0.92 7.73
N PRO A 63 -4.78 -0.25 8.50
CA PRO A 63 -4.00 0.84 7.95
C PRO A 63 -2.93 0.35 6.97
N LEU A 64 -2.51 1.25 6.09
CA LEU A 64 -1.43 1.00 5.16
C LEU A 64 -0.12 1.56 5.73
N ASP A 65 0.96 0.82 5.50
CA ASP A 65 2.33 1.25 5.78
C ASP A 65 3.05 1.34 4.43
N VAL A 66 3.18 2.57 3.92
CA VAL A 66 3.64 2.82 2.55
C VAL A 66 5.09 3.30 2.54
N HIS A 67 5.93 2.60 1.78
CA HIS A 67 7.32 2.99 1.56
C HIS A 67 7.48 3.46 0.11
N LEU A 68 7.79 4.74 -0.06
CA LEU A 68 7.95 5.36 -1.36
C LEU A 68 9.42 5.35 -1.79
N MET A 69 9.71 4.64 -2.87
CA MET A 69 11.02 4.63 -3.51
C MET A 69 10.84 5.23 -4.90
N VAL A 70 10.58 6.54 -4.93
CA VAL A 70 10.18 7.28 -6.12
C VAL A 70 10.90 8.62 -6.18
N GLU A 71 11.16 9.13 -7.39
CA GLU A 71 11.72 10.46 -7.58
C GLU A 71 10.72 11.56 -7.23
N ASP A 72 9.48 11.41 -7.68
CA ASP A 72 8.41 12.39 -7.44
C ASP A 72 7.53 11.96 -6.27
N VAL A 73 7.99 12.26 -5.07
CA VAL A 73 7.28 11.94 -3.83
C VAL A 73 5.93 12.66 -3.76
N ASN A 74 5.89 13.92 -4.19
CA ASN A 74 4.65 14.71 -4.11
C ASN A 74 3.53 14.11 -4.95
N SER A 75 3.82 13.64 -6.15
CA SER A 75 2.82 12.98 -6.99
C SER A 75 2.32 11.69 -6.37
N ALA A 76 3.22 10.89 -5.81
CA ALA A 76 2.84 9.64 -5.14
C ALA A 76 1.95 9.90 -3.93
N VAL A 77 2.29 10.89 -3.12
CA VAL A 77 1.48 11.27 -1.94
C VAL A 77 0.10 11.73 -2.36
N ARG A 78 0.00 12.54 -3.43
CA ARG A 78 -1.31 12.96 -3.95
C ARG A 78 -2.16 11.80 -4.42
N CYS A 79 -1.57 10.82 -5.09
CA CYS A 79 -2.29 9.61 -5.52
C CYS A 79 -2.82 8.82 -4.32
N LEU A 80 -1.99 8.62 -3.30
CA LEU A 80 -2.40 7.94 -2.06
C LEU A 80 -3.51 8.69 -1.34
N HIS A 81 -3.41 10.01 -1.31
CA HIS A 81 -4.43 10.87 -0.70
C HIS A 81 -5.79 10.74 -1.42
N SER A 82 -5.77 10.67 -2.75
CA SER A 82 -6.98 10.43 -3.54
C SER A 82 -7.61 9.08 -3.23
N ILE A 83 -6.79 8.05 -3.04
CA ILE A 83 -7.28 6.72 -2.66
C ILE A 83 -7.96 6.78 -1.28
N GLN A 84 -7.35 7.48 -0.33
CA GLN A 84 -7.92 7.63 1.03
C GLN A 84 -9.26 8.35 1.03
N LYS A 85 -9.48 9.24 0.06
CA LYS A 85 -10.70 10.03 -0.04
C LYS A 85 -11.75 9.41 -0.96
N GLN A 86 -11.65 8.14 -1.29
CA GLN A 86 -12.65 7.48 -2.13
C GLN A 86 -14.04 7.66 -1.54
N ARG A 87 -14.96 8.06 -2.42
CA ARG A 87 -16.33 8.42 -2.04
C ARG A 87 -17.09 7.24 -1.45
N GLY A 88 -17.78 7.49 -0.34
CA GLY A 88 -18.59 6.47 0.31
C GLY A 88 -17.83 5.48 1.17
N LEU A 89 -16.52 5.64 1.30
CA LEU A 89 -15.69 4.77 2.13
C LEU A 89 -15.08 5.55 3.30
N PRO A 90 -14.88 4.92 4.47
CA PRO A 90 -14.23 5.59 5.57
C PRO A 90 -12.78 5.93 5.25
N ALA A 91 -12.26 6.97 5.90
CA ALA A 91 -10.85 7.32 5.75
C ALA A 91 -9.96 6.21 6.26
N MET A 92 -8.92 5.86 5.49
CA MET A 92 -7.95 4.84 5.87
C MET A 92 -6.72 5.52 6.47
N LYS A 93 -6.21 4.96 7.57
CA LYS A 93 -4.94 5.41 8.11
C LYS A 93 -3.81 4.96 7.22
N CYS A 94 -2.82 5.84 7.05
CA CYS A 94 -1.69 5.57 6.16
C CYS A 94 -0.43 6.19 6.74
N LEU A 95 0.58 5.35 6.96
CA LEU A 95 1.93 5.79 7.30
C LEU A 95 2.74 5.84 6.02
N ILE A 96 3.40 6.95 5.75
CA ILE A 96 4.17 7.11 4.52
C ILE A 96 5.63 7.37 4.86
N TRP A 97 6.49 6.55 4.29
CA TRP A 97 7.94 6.65 4.40
C TRP A 97 8.53 6.96 3.04
N TYR A 98 9.57 7.76 2.98
CA TYR A 98 10.30 7.99 1.73
C TYR A 98 11.78 8.25 2.01
N VAL A 99 12.60 7.97 1.00
CA VAL A 99 14.04 8.20 1.07
C VAL A 99 14.37 9.45 0.26
N ARG A 100 15.16 10.35 0.85
CA ARG A 100 15.67 11.53 0.16
C ARG A 100 17.06 11.25 -0.39
N ASN A 101 17.31 11.76 -1.57
CA ASN A 101 18.66 11.84 -2.12
C ASN A 101 19.39 13.06 -1.56
#